data_469673a56f6bd412bdf07605f3567b31
#
_entry.id   469673a56f6bd412bdf07605f3567b31
#
_cell.length_a   1.000
_cell.length_b   1.000
_cell.length_c   1.000
_cell.angle_alpha   90.00
_cell.angle_beta   90.00
_cell.angle_gamma   90.00
#
_symmetry.space_group_name_H-M   'P 1'
#
loop_
_entity.id
_entity.type
_entity.pdbx_description
1 polymer ?
#
loop_
_entity_poly.entity_id
_entity_poly.type
_entity_poly.pdbx_seq_one_letter_code
_entity_poly.pdbx_strand_id
1 'polypeptide(L)'
;MFVQRTKVLQISLLAIFSAFLVELIFGLISNSLALITDSIHALLDSVVTIVLLLAARMAIKPPDAEHTYGHGKIESLGGLIGGIAIFLIACFFIYESIHRLQSPPPNILPGLFAIIAGIYTIGIDIFRLILLRRSIKKIGGATLKADFYHAFMDLGSTLVAIIGIALASYGLYYGDFVAALVLGGLLAVLSIKLIYKTALDLTDIISPELVRKVKKISIATEGVIDAGPILMRRSGDTIFADVTISLRGDSSFDKAHKISSDVEKNIKNKISNASVTIHFEPNWKNVPLDAKILDLVKNVDGVKGVHNVSTHKTRGKTFSNLHVMVDREINLLSAHKISERVERKIQENVPEIEHATIHLEPFVKIPENFNLEDKVTEEKIKIILEKYPEIKKIGRIISLNFENILKIDIDCSFEKELSIEKVHDLTSEIEHIIRAEIKNSVISIHPEPN
;
A
#
# COMPACT_ATOMS: atom_id res chain seq x y z
N MET A 1 14.02 14.93 0.92
CA MET A 1 13.38 15.64 2.03
C MET A 1 14.21 15.58 3.31
N PHE A 2 14.60 14.42 3.83
CA PHE A 2 15.45 14.26 5.03
C PHE A 2 16.80 14.98 4.95
N VAL A 3 17.53 14.90 3.82
CA VAL A 3 18.82 15.61 3.63
C VAL A 3 18.66 17.13 3.82
N GLN A 4 17.51 17.68 3.46
CA GLN A 4 17.24 19.09 3.68
C GLN A 4 16.98 19.40 5.16
N ARG A 5 16.34 18.47 5.92
CA ARG A 5 16.15 18.62 7.38
C ARG A 5 17.48 18.66 8.11
N THR A 6 18.40 17.74 7.79
CA THR A 6 19.73 17.72 8.42
C THR A 6 20.53 18.99 8.13
N LYS A 7 20.46 19.53 6.91
CA LYS A 7 21.11 20.80 6.58
C LYS A 7 20.55 21.97 7.41
N VAL A 8 19.24 22.04 7.59
CA VAL A 8 18.59 23.09 8.38
C VAL A 8 19.03 22.99 9.84
N LEU A 9 19.02 21.79 10.43
CA LEU A 9 19.50 21.58 11.81
C LEU A 9 21.00 21.88 11.97
N GLN A 10 21.82 21.59 10.96
CA GLN A 10 23.22 21.99 10.97
C GLN A 10 23.41 23.51 11.00
N ILE A 11 22.62 24.24 10.21
CA ILE A 11 22.66 25.72 10.21
C ILE A 11 22.16 26.25 11.56
N SER A 12 21.09 25.67 12.13
CA SER A 12 20.59 26.03 13.45
C SER A 12 21.64 25.78 14.54
N LEU A 13 22.30 24.62 14.52
CA LEU A 13 23.37 24.27 15.45
C LEU A 13 24.55 25.27 15.38
N LEU A 14 25.00 25.60 14.16
CA LEU A 14 26.08 26.57 13.98
C LEU A 14 25.68 27.97 14.50
N ALA A 15 24.42 28.35 14.33
CA ALA A 15 23.89 29.61 14.83
C ALA A 15 23.90 29.66 16.37
N ILE A 16 23.36 28.62 17.05
CA ILE A 16 23.41 28.53 18.53
C ILE A 16 24.86 28.52 19.02
N PHE A 17 25.71 27.71 18.40
CA PHE A 17 27.11 27.60 18.82
C PHE A 17 27.85 28.93 18.66
N SER A 18 27.47 29.78 17.69
CA SER A 18 28.01 31.13 17.58
C SER A 18 27.54 32.03 18.71
N ALA A 19 26.28 31.90 19.17
CA ALA A 19 25.78 32.62 20.32
C ALA A 19 26.55 32.23 21.61
N PHE A 20 26.73 30.93 21.85
CA PHE A 20 27.56 30.40 22.92
C PHE A 20 28.96 31.03 22.94
N LEU A 21 29.66 31.05 21.79
CA LEU A 21 31.01 31.62 21.72
C LEU A 21 31.05 33.11 22.03
N VAL A 22 30.10 33.88 21.51
CA VAL A 22 30.00 35.32 21.74
C VAL A 22 29.77 35.62 23.22
N GLU A 23 28.79 34.94 23.82
CA GLU A 23 28.46 35.09 25.25
C GLU A 23 29.61 34.68 26.16
N LEU A 24 30.29 33.56 25.86
CA LEU A 24 31.46 33.10 26.60
C LEU A 24 32.61 34.12 26.54
N ILE A 25 32.96 34.60 25.34
CA ILE A 25 34.05 35.55 25.13
C ILE A 25 33.75 36.87 25.87
N PHE A 26 32.55 37.42 25.67
CA PHE A 26 32.20 38.68 26.37
C PHE A 26 32.02 38.46 27.87
N GLY A 27 31.57 37.30 28.32
CA GLY A 27 31.48 36.94 29.74
C GLY A 27 32.85 36.90 30.41
N LEU A 28 33.85 36.28 29.76
CA LEU A 28 35.22 36.22 30.26
C LEU A 28 35.90 37.58 30.26
N ILE A 29 35.74 38.39 29.20
CA ILE A 29 36.34 39.73 29.10
C ILE A 29 35.74 40.67 30.15
N SER A 30 34.42 40.61 30.39
CA SER A 30 33.72 41.45 31.36
C SER A 30 33.74 40.91 32.79
N ASN A 31 34.32 39.70 33.01
CA ASN A 31 34.26 38.98 34.26
C ASN A 31 32.82 38.86 34.80
N SER A 32 31.84 38.66 33.89
CA SER A 32 30.42 38.60 34.21
C SER A 32 29.98 37.14 34.36
N LEU A 33 29.72 36.74 35.60
CA LEU A 33 29.17 35.42 35.89
C LEU A 33 27.82 35.17 35.21
N ALA A 34 26.99 36.21 35.03
CA ALA A 34 25.70 36.10 34.32
C ALA A 34 25.89 35.69 32.88
N LEU A 35 26.79 36.35 32.12
CA LEU A 35 27.10 36.00 30.72
C LEU A 35 27.75 34.62 30.60
N ILE A 36 28.61 34.21 31.52
CA ILE A 36 29.20 32.88 31.54
C ILE A 36 28.12 31.84 31.79
N THR A 37 27.17 32.10 32.71
CA THR A 37 26.02 31.19 32.94
C THR A 37 25.14 31.06 31.70
N ASP A 38 24.88 32.20 31.03
CA ASP A 38 24.06 32.22 29.78
C ASP A 38 24.77 31.46 28.67
N SER A 39 26.08 31.60 28.51
CA SER A 39 26.85 30.80 27.56
C SER A 39 26.81 29.31 27.84
N ILE A 40 26.84 28.86 29.11
CA ILE A 40 26.68 27.46 29.46
C ILE A 40 25.28 26.97 29.06
N HIS A 41 24.25 27.81 29.21
CA HIS A 41 22.89 27.50 28.74
C HIS A 41 22.84 27.30 27.23
N ALA A 42 23.40 28.22 26.45
CA ALA A 42 23.51 28.10 24.99
C ALA A 42 24.32 26.87 24.54
N LEU A 43 25.31 26.44 25.32
CA LEU A 43 26.01 25.18 25.08
C LEU A 43 25.08 23.94 25.26
N LEU A 44 24.28 23.91 26.34
CA LEU A 44 23.30 22.84 26.57
C LEU A 44 22.26 22.77 25.46
N ASP A 45 21.82 23.92 24.96
CA ASP A 45 20.89 24.02 23.83
C ASP A 45 21.49 23.45 22.54
N SER A 46 22.79 23.68 22.34
CA SER A 46 23.56 23.07 21.25
C SER A 46 23.53 21.53 21.35
N VAL A 47 23.64 20.98 22.56
CA VAL A 47 23.54 19.51 22.79
C VAL A 47 22.17 18.97 22.39
N VAL A 48 21.08 19.65 22.75
CA VAL A 48 19.71 19.25 22.33
C VAL A 48 19.60 19.24 20.79
N THR A 49 20.11 20.30 20.14
CA THR A 49 20.10 20.39 18.67
C THR A 49 20.95 19.30 18.00
N ILE A 50 22.06 18.88 18.63
CA ILE A 50 22.87 17.74 18.18
C ILE A 50 22.08 16.46 18.24
N VAL A 51 21.34 16.18 19.32
CA VAL A 51 20.48 14.99 19.44
C VAL A 51 19.43 14.95 18.32
N LEU A 52 18.77 16.10 18.06
CA LEU A 52 17.79 16.21 16.97
C LEU A 52 18.43 15.99 15.58
N LEU A 53 19.65 16.50 15.38
CA LEU A 53 20.41 16.30 14.15
C LEU A 53 20.80 14.84 13.95
N LEU A 54 21.26 14.16 15.00
CA LEU A 54 21.59 12.74 14.96
C LEU A 54 20.36 11.90 14.63
N ALA A 55 19.23 12.15 15.27
CA ALA A 55 17.97 11.48 14.99
C ALA A 55 17.54 11.69 13.52
N ALA A 56 17.61 12.92 13.02
CA ALA A 56 17.30 13.23 11.63
C ALA A 56 18.25 12.54 10.63
N ARG A 57 19.55 12.43 10.97
CA ARG A 57 20.53 11.69 10.15
C ARG A 57 20.28 10.19 10.15
N MET A 58 20.00 9.60 11.31
CA MET A 58 19.70 8.18 11.40
C MET A 58 18.43 7.81 10.64
N ALA A 59 17.42 8.66 10.66
CA ALA A 59 16.17 8.46 9.94
C ALA A 59 16.32 8.36 8.40
N ILE A 60 17.45 8.83 7.84
CA ILE A 60 17.74 8.74 6.39
C ILE A 60 18.19 7.34 5.97
N LYS A 61 18.71 6.53 6.90
CA LYS A 61 19.23 5.21 6.56
C LYS A 61 18.15 4.36 5.90
N PRO A 62 18.48 3.68 4.78
CA PRO A 62 17.55 2.77 4.11
C PRO A 62 17.20 1.57 5.00
N PRO A 63 16.20 0.77 4.61
CA PRO A 63 15.93 -0.52 5.24
C PRO A 63 17.17 -1.40 5.32
N ASP A 64 17.33 -2.10 6.43
CA ASP A 64 18.37 -3.10 6.69
C ASP A 64 17.75 -4.37 7.34
N ALA A 65 18.59 -5.32 7.75
CA ALA A 65 18.13 -6.58 8.32
C ALA A 65 17.33 -6.42 9.64
N GLU A 66 17.66 -5.40 10.44
CA GLU A 66 17.01 -5.12 11.72
C GLU A 66 15.81 -4.18 11.57
N HIS A 67 15.88 -3.25 10.60
CA HIS A 67 14.86 -2.24 10.34
C HIS A 67 14.31 -2.39 8.92
N THR A 68 13.55 -3.44 8.68
CA THR A 68 13.02 -3.80 7.34
C THR A 68 12.11 -2.72 6.71
N TYR A 69 11.51 -1.84 7.52
CA TYR A 69 10.72 -0.67 7.07
C TYR A 69 11.53 0.64 7.08
N GLY A 70 12.86 0.55 7.22
CA GLY A 70 13.75 1.69 7.33
C GLY A 70 13.72 2.37 8.70
N HIS A 71 14.55 3.37 8.84
CA HIS A 71 14.81 4.04 10.11
C HIS A 71 13.94 5.29 10.35
N GLY A 72 12.89 5.49 9.55
CA GLY A 72 12.07 6.71 9.59
C GLY A 72 11.44 7.04 10.96
N LYS A 73 11.14 6.02 11.80
CA LYS A 73 10.60 6.20 13.15
C LYS A 73 11.62 6.84 14.13
N ILE A 74 12.92 6.77 13.84
CA ILE A 74 13.96 7.39 14.68
C ILE A 74 13.78 8.92 14.69
N GLU A 75 13.25 9.53 13.63
CA GLU A 75 12.92 10.96 13.65
C GLU A 75 11.84 11.30 14.67
N SER A 76 10.77 10.47 14.75
CA SER A 76 9.71 10.65 15.75
C SER A 76 10.23 10.41 17.16
N LEU A 77 11.13 9.44 17.35
CA LEU A 77 11.82 9.22 18.63
C LEU A 77 12.66 10.43 19.02
N GLY A 78 13.44 11.00 18.10
CA GLY A 78 14.19 12.23 18.34
C GLY A 78 13.27 13.40 18.69
N GLY A 79 12.16 13.57 17.99
CA GLY A 79 11.15 14.57 18.31
C GLY A 79 10.51 14.36 19.70
N LEU A 80 10.31 13.11 20.11
CA LEU A 80 9.81 12.75 21.45
C LEU A 80 10.82 13.16 22.54
N ILE A 81 12.09 12.77 22.36
CA ILE A 81 13.19 13.12 23.29
C ILE A 81 13.34 14.63 23.39
N GLY A 82 13.35 15.34 22.25
CA GLY A 82 13.40 16.79 22.20
C GLY A 82 12.20 17.44 22.90
N GLY A 83 11.00 16.90 22.68
CA GLY A 83 9.78 17.37 23.37
C GLY A 83 9.83 17.20 24.90
N ILE A 84 10.35 16.05 25.37
CA ILE A 84 10.56 15.81 26.83
C ILE A 84 11.60 16.78 27.39
N ALA A 85 12.71 17.00 26.69
CA ALA A 85 13.74 17.95 27.12
C ALA A 85 13.16 19.37 27.25
N ILE A 86 12.40 19.85 26.25
CA ILE A 86 11.75 21.16 26.31
C ILE A 86 10.72 21.23 27.45
N PHE A 87 9.97 20.15 27.72
CA PHE A 87 9.03 20.11 28.82
C PHE A 87 9.73 20.24 30.19
N LEU A 88 10.84 19.53 30.38
CA LEU A 88 11.63 19.59 31.62
C LEU A 88 12.21 21.00 31.83
N ILE A 89 12.71 21.64 30.76
CA ILE A 89 13.21 23.00 30.81
C ILE A 89 12.06 23.98 31.13
N ALA A 90 10.88 23.80 30.52
CA ALA A 90 9.71 24.64 30.85
C ALA A 90 9.31 24.51 32.33
N CYS A 91 9.31 23.27 32.88
CA CYS A 91 9.08 23.05 34.31
C CYS A 91 10.15 23.73 35.18
N PHE A 92 11.42 23.69 34.77
CA PHE A 92 12.49 24.37 35.47
C PHE A 92 12.29 25.91 35.47
N PHE A 93 11.88 26.49 34.34
CA PHE A 93 11.58 27.93 34.27
C PHE A 93 10.40 28.33 35.15
N ILE A 94 9.36 27.53 35.18
CA ILE A 94 8.21 27.73 36.09
C ILE A 94 8.66 27.68 37.55
N TYR A 95 9.45 26.67 37.91
CA TYR A 95 10.00 26.54 39.27
C TYR A 95 10.88 27.74 39.66
N GLU A 96 11.85 28.11 38.78
CA GLU A 96 12.75 29.23 39.00
C GLU A 96 11.99 30.55 39.12
N SER A 97 10.95 30.78 38.30
CA SER A 97 10.10 31.97 38.38
C SER A 97 9.38 32.07 39.73
N ILE A 98 8.86 30.95 40.25
CA ILE A 98 8.21 30.90 41.57
C ILE A 98 9.24 31.15 42.70
N HIS A 99 10.44 30.58 42.56
CA HIS A 99 11.52 30.76 43.53
C HIS A 99 12.02 32.22 43.62
N ARG A 100 12.20 32.88 42.46
CA ARG A 100 12.59 34.29 42.35
C ARG A 100 11.57 35.24 42.94
N LEU A 101 10.27 34.86 42.97
CA LEU A 101 9.22 35.63 43.62
C LEU A 101 9.51 35.82 45.12
N GLN A 102 10.20 34.84 45.77
CA GLN A 102 10.49 34.84 47.20
C GLN A 102 11.87 35.42 47.51
N SER A 103 12.69 35.77 46.50
CA SER A 103 14.05 36.24 46.64
C SER A 103 14.12 37.77 46.46
N PRO A 104 15.01 38.49 47.13
CA PRO A 104 15.21 39.92 46.91
C PRO A 104 15.73 40.17 45.48
N PRO A 105 15.30 41.27 44.82
CA PRO A 105 15.69 41.58 43.45
C PRO A 105 17.22 41.69 43.31
N PRO A 106 17.84 41.07 42.30
CA PRO A 106 19.27 41.13 42.07
C PRO A 106 19.70 42.57 41.67
N ASN A 107 20.69 43.12 42.35
CA ASN A 107 21.30 44.42 42.06
C ASN A 107 22.30 44.26 40.89
N ILE A 108 21.83 44.03 39.66
CA ILE A 108 22.70 43.86 38.48
C ILE A 108 22.36 44.95 37.49
N LEU A 109 23.27 45.90 37.29
CA LEU A 109 23.29 46.77 36.11
C LEU A 109 24.00 45.97 34.98
N PRO A 110 23.31 45.65 33.88
CA PRO A 110 23.98 44.97 32.77
C PRO A 110 25.05 45.86 32.16
N GLY A 111 26.30 45.38 32.16
CA GLY A 111 27.39 46.06 31.48
C GLY A 111 27.16 46.12 29.97
N LEU A 112 27.83 47.08 29.29
CA LEU A 112 27.70 47.25 27.83
C LEU A 112 27.92 45.94 27.04
N PHE A 113 28.83 45.09 27.50
CA PHE A 113 29.08 43.78 26.86
C PHE A 113 27.89 42.81 26.98
N ALA A 114 27.13 42.81 28.08
CA ALA A 114 25.95 42.01 28.24
C ALA A 114 24.83 42.45 27.28
N ILE A 115 24.68 43.75 27.06
CA ILE A 115 23.71 44.32 26.10
C ILE A 115 24.07 43.87 24.67
N ILE A 116 25.36 43.99 24.28
CA ILE A 116 25.82 43.60 22.94
C ILE A 116 25.62 42.09 22.71
N ALA A 117 25.99 41.23 23.68
CA ALA A 117 25.78 39.81 23.61
C ALA A 117 24.27 39.47 23.48
N GLY A 118 23.41 40.07 24.33
CA GLY A 118 21.96 39.86 24.27
C GLY A 118 21.31 40.26 22.94
N ILE A 119 21.71 41.40 22.35
CA ILE A 119 21.26 41.83 21.02
C ILE A 119 21.68 40.80 19.94
N TYR A 120 22.92 40.29 20.03
CA TYR A 120 23.42 39.28 19.12
C TYR A 120 22.59 37.97 19.22
N THR A 121 22.38 37.47 20.43
CA THR A 121 21.62 36.26 20.71
C THR A 121 20.15 36.37 20.20
N ILE A 122 19.51 37.53 20.46
CA ILE A 122 18.17 37.81 19.89
C ILE A 122 18.19 37.73 18.36
N GLY A 123 19.23 38.32 17.73
CA GLY A 123 19.39 38.26 16.27
C GLY A 123 19.50 36.80 15.76
N ILE A 124 20.28 35.98 16.45
CA ILE A 124 20.46 34.57 16.15
C ILE A 124 19.14 33.81 16.31
N ASP A 125 18.39 34.00 17.37
CA ASP A 125 17.14 33.31 17.63
C ASP A 125 16.06 33.69 16.63
N ILE A 126 15.94 34.97 16.27
CA ILE A 126 15.04 35.42 15.20
C ILE A 126 15.42 34.75 13.87
N PHE A 127 16.72 34.70 13.53
CA PHE A 127 17.19 34.01 12.34
C PHE A 127 16.82 32.53 12.35
N ARG A 128 17.05 31.80 13.45
CA ARG A 128 16.70 30.41 13.64
C ARG A 128 15.21 30.20 13.49
N LEU A 129 14.36 31.00 14.13
CA LEU A 129 12.91 30.91 14.04
C LEU A 129 12.39 31.07 12.60
N ILE A 130 12.92 32.05 11.86
CA ILE A 130 12.57 32.29 10.46
C ILE A 130 12.98 31.09 9.60
N LEU A 131 14.21 30.61 9.77
CA LEU A 131 14.75 29.45 9.04
C LEU A 131 13.91 28.20 9.28
N LEU A 132 13.69 27.86 10.56
CA LEU A 132 12.97 26.68 10.99
C LEU A 132 11.49 26.73 10.56
N ARG A 133 10.81 27.88 10.76
CA ARG A 133 9.40 28.06 10.34
C ARG A 133 9.23 27.85 8.83
N ARG A 134 10.12 28.42 8.01
CA ARG A 134 10.10 28.25 6.54
C ARG A 134 10.34 26.80 6.16
N SER A 135 11.26 26.13 6.84
CA SER A 135 11.62 24.74 6.58
C SER A 135 10.51 23.79 7.00
N ILE A 136 9.89 23.99 8.15
CA ILE A 136 8.74 23.18 8.63
C ILE A 136 7.57 23.24 7.63
N LYS A 137 7.28 24.42 7.07
CA LYS A 137 6.22 24.58 6.07
C LYS A 137 6.50 23.80 4.77
N LYS A 138 7.78 23.70 4.37
CA LYS A 138 8.20 23.05 3.11
C LYS A 138 8.41 21.55 3.23
N ILE A 139 9.06 21.11 4.30
CA ILE A 139 9.57 19.73 4.42
C ILE A 139 9.06 18.99 5.67
N GLY A 140 8.38 19.68 6.61
CA GLY A 140 7.89 19.09 7.86
C GLY A 140 9.01 18.52 8.73
N GLY A 141 8.66 17.59 9.62
CA GLY A 141 9.60 16.87 10.48
C GLY A 141 9.41 17.19 11.97
N ALA A 142 9.48 16.13 12.81
CA ALA A 142 9.33 16.25 14.26
C ALA A 142 10.53 16.96 14.88
N THR A 143 11.74 16.65 14.39
CA THR A 143 13.00 17.24 14.84
C THR A 143 13.06 18.73 14.59
N LEU A 144 12.62 19.20 13.39
CA LEU A 144 12.57 20.63 13.09
C LEU A 144 11.55 21.38 13.96
N LYS A 145 10.44 20.75 14.33
CA LYS A 145 9.45 21.33 15.24
C LYS A 145 9.98 21.44 16.66
N ALA A 146 10.71 20.42 17.13
CA ALA A 146 11.37 20.46 18.42
C ALA A 146 12.37 21.62 18.47
N ASP A 147 13.26 21.74 17.47
CA ASP A 147 14.23 22.83 17.40
C ASP A 147 13.57 24.23 17.28
N PHE A 148 12.44 24.31 16.56
CA PHE A 148 11.66 25.56 16.48
C PHE A 148 11.07 25.97 17.84
N TYR A 149 10.50 25.02 18.58
CA TYR A 149 9.97 25.32 19.91
C TYR A 149 11.08 25.69 20.90
N HIS A 150 12.24 25.07 20.75
CA HIS A 150 13.43 25.43 21.53
C HIS A 150 13.89 26.85 21.22
N ALA A 151 14.10 27.20 19.96
CA ALA A 151 14.47 28.57 19.56
C ALA A 151 13.41 29.63 19.94
N PHE A 152 12.13 29.24 19.96
CA PHE A 152 11.07 30.13 20.43
C PHE A 152 11.16 30.39 21.95
N MET A 153 11.58 29.38 22.71
CA MET A 153 11.84 29.46 24.12
C MET A 153 13.01 30.38 24.41
N ASP A 154 14.14 30.20 23.70
CA ASP A 154 15.34 30.98 23.86
C ASP A 154 15.05 32.48 23.65
N LEU A 155 14.42 32.83 22.51
CA LEU A 155 13.98 34.20 22.24
C LEU A 155 13.02 34.73 23.31
N GLY A 156 12.06 33.87 23.75
CA GLY A 156 11.09 34.25 24.77
C GLY A 156 11.71 34.54 26.12
N SER A 157 12.68 33.72 26.57
CA SER A 157 13.41 33.94 27.86
C SER A 157 14.21 35.23 27.82
N THR A 158 14.89 35.49 26.71
CA THR A 158 15.66 36.74 26.53
C THR A 158 14.75 37.98 26.53
N LEU A 159 13.61 37.93 25.86
CA LEU A 159 12.62 39.02 25.85
C LEU A 159 12.00 39.24 27.25
N VAL A 160 11.68 38.16 27.95
CA VAL A 160 11.18 38.22 29.33
C VAL A 160 12.19 38.88 30.25
N ALA A 161 13.47 38.50 30.15
CA ALA A 161 14.53 39.12 30.93
C ALA A 161 14.63 40.63 30.67
N ILE A 162 14.59 41.06 29.40
CA ILE A 162 14.63 42.47 29.01
C ILE A 162 13.39 43.23 29.54
N ILE A 163 12.20 42.69 29.38
CA ILE A 163 10.94 43.28 29.87
C ILE A 163 10.95 43.33 31.39
N GLY A 164 11.43 42.27 32.06
CA GLY A 164 11.56 42.23 33.53
C GLY A 164 12.47 43.31 34.07
N ILE A 165 13.64 43.48 33.44
CA ILE A 165 14.57 44.57 33.80
C ILE A 165 13.92 45.95 33.58
N ALA A 166 13.21 46.15 32.47
CA ALA A 166 12.51 47.40 32.20
C ALA A 166 11.39 47.65 33.24
N LEU A 167 10.55 46.68 33.57
CA LEU A 167 9.51 46.81 34.57
C LEU A 167 10.04 47.03 35.99
N ALA A 168 11.17 46.36 36.33
CA ALA A 168 11.83 46.54 37.62
C ALA A 168 12.38 47.99 37.76
N SER A 169 12.85 48.61 36.69
CA SER A 169 13.30 50.01 36.68
C SER A 169 12.16 51.02 36.94
N TYR A 170 10.89 50.61 36.69
CA TYR A 170 9.69 51.38 37.05
C TYR A 170 9.07 50.97 38.40
N GLY A 171 9.77 50.16 39.20
CA GLY A 171 9.27 49.68 40.52
C GLY A 171 8.32 48.51 40.49
N LEU A 172 8.08 47.92 39.31
CA LEU A 172 7.22 46.74 39.13
C LEU A 172 8.05 45.46 39.13
N TYR A 173 8.60 45.08 40.28
CA TYR A 173 9.51 43.94 40.43
C TYR A 173 8.90 42.58 40.10
N TYR A 174 7.58 42.48 40.04
CA TYR A 174 6.84 41.22 39.75
C TYR A 174 6.72 40.92 38.25
N GLY A 175 7.03 41.88 37.37
CA GLY A 175 6.81 41.77 35.93
C GLY A 175 7.61 40.62 35.28
N ASP A 176 8.86 40.44 35.67
CA ASP A 176 9.77 39.44 35.17
C ASP A 176 9.25 38.01 35.43
N PHE A 177 8.91 37.69 36.67
CA PHE A 177 8.45 36.34 37.00
C PHE A 177 7.10 36.02 36.42
N VAL A 178 6.15 36.97 36.31
CA VAL A 178 4.85 36.75 35.68
C VAL A 178 5.05 36.44 34.21
N ALA A 179 5.88 37.15 33.50
CA ALA A 179 6.19 36.92 32.11
C ALA A 179 6.89 35.57 31.90
N ALA A 180 7.86 35.21 32.74
CA ALA A 180 8.52 33.91 32.72
C ALA A 180 7.57 32.74 33.04
N LEU A 181 6.62 32.91 33.96
CA LEU A 181 5.60 31.93 34.28
C LEU A 181 4.66 31.70 33.10
N VAL A 182 4.22 32.78 32.42
CA VAL A 182 3.36 32.70 31.22
C VAL A 182 4.12 32.00 30.08
N LEU A 183 5.37 32.35 29.86
CA LEU A 183 6.20 31.71 28.84
C LEU A 183 6.41 30.24 29.12
N GLY A 184 6.79 29.86 30.34
CA GLY A 184 6.98 28.49 30.78
C GLY A 184 5.69 27.68 30.63
N GLY A 185 4.54 28.24 30.99
CA GLY A 185 3.23 27.61 30.80
C GLY A 185 2.88 27.35 29.33
N LEU A 186 3.13 28.34 28.46
CA LEU A 186 2.93 28.19 27.01
C LEU A 186 3.80 27.07 26.44
N LEU A 187 5.07 27.03 26.83
CA LEU A 187 6.02 26.02 26.36
C LEU A 187 5.70 24.62 26.88
N ALA A 188 5.26 24.49 28.13
CA ALA A 188 4.78 23.22 28.65
C ALA A 188 3.61 22.66 27.80
N VAL A 189 2.66 23.52 27.42
CA VAL A 189 1.54 23.12 26.55
C VAL A 189 2.04 22.72 25.14
N LEU A 190 2.97 23.48 24.55
CA LEU A 190 3.49 23.19 23.22
C LEU A 190 4.34 21.90 23.21
N SER A 191 5.16 21.67 24.23
CA SER A 191 5.96 20.47 24.37
C SER A 191 5.08 19.23 24.60
N ILE A 192 4.03 19.30 25.44
CA ILE A 192 3.07 18.22 25.60
C ILE A 192 2.39 17.86 24.27
N LYS A 193 1.98 18.85 23.47
CA LYS A 193 1.42 18.61 22.14
C LYS A 193 2.42 17.93 21.21
N LEU A 194 3.70 18.29 21.26
CA LEU A 194 4.75 17.65 20.49
C LEU A 194 4.97 16.20 20.93
N ILE A 195 5.12 15.96 22.25
CA ILE A 195 5.27 14.64 22.87
C ILE A 195 4.11 13.74 22.46
N TYR A 196 2.87 14.20 22.64
CA TYR A 196 1.67 13.45 22.27
C TYR A 196 1.66 13.07 20.80
N LYS A 197 1.93 14.03 19.91
CA LYS A 197 1.97 13.80 18.48
C LYS A 197 3.03 12.78 18.06
N THR A 198 4.26 12.92 18.58
CA THR A 198 5.37 12.01 18.25
C THR A 198 5.18 10.62 18.84
N ALA A 199 4.56 10.51 20.04
CA ALA A 199 4.16 9.25 20.62
C ALA A 199 3.12 8.53 19.75
N LEU A 200 2.11 9.25 19.25
CA LEU A 200 1.13 8.69 18.31
C LEU A 200 1.78 8.20 17.01
N ASP A 201 2.74 8.93 16.45
CA ASP A 201 3.47 8.50 15.26
C ASP A 201 4.26 7.18 15.51
N LEU A 202 4.73 6.96 16.74
CA LEU A 202 5.41 5.70 17.14
C LEU A 202 4.45 4.52 17.33
N THR A 203 3.18 4.78 17.68
CA THR A 203 2.13 3.77 17.88
C THR A 203 1.32 3.44 16.63
N ASP A 204 1.81 3.84 15.44
CA ASP A 204 1.19 3.56 14.14
C ASP A 204 -0.24 4.13 13.95
N ILE A 205 -0.58 5.19 14.67
CA ILE A 205 -1.87 5.86 14.49
C ILE A 205 -1.90 6.61 13.14
N ILE A 206 -2.92 6.29 12.36
CA ILE A 206 -3.24 6.92 11.06
C ILE A 206 -4.60 7.62 11.14
N SER A 207 -4.73 8.77 10.46
CA SER A 207 -6.01 9.45 10.43
C SER A 207 -7.09 8.60 9.73
N PRO A 208 -8.29 8.49 10.30
CA PRO A 208 -9.40 7.76 9.67
C PRO A 208 -9.78 8.31 8.28
N GLU A 209 -9.52 9.59 8.03
CA GLU A 209 -9.74 10.22 6.71
C GLU A 209 -8.84 9.64 5.64
N LEU A 210 -7.57 9.36 5.97
CA LEU A 210 -6.62 8.77 5.04
C LEU A 210 -7.03 7.33 4.70
N VAL A 211 -7.45 6.54 5.69
CA VAL A 211 -7.97 5.18 5.48
C VAL A 211 -9.21 5.21 4.57
N ARG A 212 -10.17 6.11 4.85
CA ARG A 212 -11.35 6.31 3.99
C ARG A 212 -10.97 6.73 2.57
N LYS A 213 -9.94 7.57 2.42
CA LYS A 213 -9.44 7.99 1.10
C LYS A 213 -8.88 6.81 0.32
N VAL A 214 -8.06 5.95 0.95
CA VAL A 214 -7.54 4.73 0.33
C VAL A 214 -8.69 3.80 -0.08
N LYS A 215 -9.66 3.55 0.80
CA LYS A 215 -10.83 2.73 0.49
C LYS A 215 -11.59 3.25 -0.74
N LYS A 216 -11.86 4.55 -0.81
CA LYS A 216 -12.54 5.17 -1.96
C LYS A 216 -11.75 5.00 -3.26
N ILE A 217 -10.42 5.15 -3.22
CA ILE A 217 -9.56 4.96 -4.40
C ILE A 217 -9.62 3.51 -4.87
N SER A 218 -9.55 2.55 -3.94
CA SER A 218 -9.56 1.12 -4.25
C SER A 218 -10.89 0.71 -4.88
N ILE A 219 -12.03 1.09 -4.29
CA ILE A 219 -13.37 0.77 -4.81
C ILE A 219 -13.64 1.47 -6.16
N ALA A 220 -13.09 2.65 -6.39
CA ALA A 220 -13.25 3.36 -7.65
C ALA A 220 -12.44 2.75 -8.81
N THR A 221 -11.56 1.77 -8.54
CA THR A 221 -10.81 1.07 -9.59
C THR A 221 -11.69 -0.01 -10.22
N GLU A 222 -11.74 -0.04 -11.54
CA GLU A 222 -12.57 -0.98 -12.29
C GLU A 222 -12.24 -2.44 -11.95
N GLY A 223 -13.24 -3.25 -11.70
CA GLY A 223 -13.10 -4.66 -11.34
C GLY A 223 -13.04 -4.93 -9.84
N VAL A 224 -12.90 -3.92 -8.99
CA VAL A 224 -12.96 -4.05 -7.53
C VAL A 224 -14.42 -4.04 -7.07
N ILE A 225 -14.83 -5.04 -6.31
CA ILE A 225 -16.18 -5.16 -5.74
C ILE A 225 -16.25 -4.46 -4.38
N ASP A 226 -15.25 -4.70 -3.52
CA ASP A 226 -15.12 -4.06 -2.20
C ASP A 226 -13.64 -3.95 -1.82
N ALA A 227 -13.34 -3.15 -0.81
CA ALA A 227 -12.00 -2.99 -0.26
C ALA A 227 -12.05 -2.95 1.27
N GLY A 228 -11.26 -3.80 1.89
CA GLY A 228 -11.06 -3.92 3.34
C GLY A 228 -10.83 -5.38 3.77
N PRO A 229 -10.02 -5.59 4.82
CA PRO A 229 -9.38 -4.63 5.71
C PRO A 229 -8.29 -3.78 5.05
N ILE A 230 -8.09 -2.58 5.58
CA ILE A 230 -7.02 -1.68 5.16
C ILE A 230 -6.16 -1.37 6.39
N LEU A 231 -4.93 -1.88 6.40
CA LEU A 231 -3.96 -1.65 7.46
C LEU A 231 -2.96 -0.60 6.98
N MET A 232 -2.72 0.39 7.80
CA MET A 232 -1.82 1.48 7.42
C MET A 232 -0.95 1.89 8.58
N ARG A 233 0.30 2.26 8.27
CA ARG A 233 1.25 2.81 9.24
C ARG A 233 2.16 3.82 8.60
N ARG A 234 2.82 4.63 9.41
CA ARG A 234 3.80 5.62 8.96
C ARG A 234 5.19 5.29 9.50
N SER A 235 6.19 5.42 8.64
CA SER A 235 7.59 5.43 9.05
C SER A 235 8.27 6.64 8.42
N GLY A 236 8.51 7.67 9.22
CA GLY A 236 8.98 8.97 8.72
C GLY A 236 8.00 9.59 7.71
N ASP A 237 8.47 9.83 6.49
CA ASP A 237 7.65 10.39 5.40
C ASP A 237 6.90 9.33 4.60
N THR A 238 7.22 8.04 4.78
CA THR A 238 6.61 6.95 4.01
C THR A 238 5.36 6.42 4.70
N ILE A 239 4.29 6.27 3.94
CA ILE A 239 3.05 5.63 4.37
C ILE A 239 3.04 4.22 3.79
N PHE A 240 2.98 3.21 4.66
CA PHE A 240 2.78 1.81 4.27
C PHE A 240 1.28 1.51 4.35
N ALA A 241 0.75 0.88 3.31
CA ALA A 241 -0.65 0.52 3.22
C ALA A 241 -0.77 -0.92 2.69
N ASP A 242 -1.35 -1.80 3.51
CA ASP A 242 -1.72 -3.16 3.13
C ASP A 242 -3.24 -3.16 2.93
N VAL A 243 -3.67 -3.38 1.69
CA VAL A 243 -5.07 -3.25 1.28
C VAL A 243 -5.56 -4.57 0.75
N THR A 244 -6.60 -5.11 1.35
CA THR A 244 -7.32 -6.27 0.80
C THR A 244 -8.44 -5.78 -0.10
N ILE A 245 -8.50 -6.31 -1.31
CA ILE A 245 -9.58 -6.04 -2.27
C ILE A 245 -10.34 -7.31 -2.61
N SER A 246 -11.64 -7.19 -2.80
CA SER A 246 -12.49 -8.29 -3.24
C SER A 246 -12.73 -8.17 -4.75
N LEU A 247 -12.43 -9.23 -5.49
CA LEU A 247 -12.62 -9.35 -6.93
C LEU A 247 -13.66 -10.44 -7.23
N ARG A 248 -14.18 -10.48 -8.47
CA ARG A 248 -15.07 -11.58 -8.88
C ARG A 248 -14.33 -12.93 -8.77
N GLY A 249 -14.96 -13.91 -8.16
CA GLY A 249 -14.38 -15.24 -7.94
C GLY A 249 -14.03 -16.00 -9.22
N ASP A 250 -14.69 -15.68 -10.33
CA ASP A 250 -14.43 -16.24 -11.66
C ASP A 250 -13.37 -15.48 -12.48
N SER A 251 -12.70 -14.48 -11.88
CA SER A 251 -11.63 -13.74 -12.56
C SER A 251 -10.38 -14.59 -12.74
N SER A 252 -9.78 -14.56 -13.92
CA SER A 252 -8.47 -15.19 -14.14
C SER A 252 -7.40 -14.53 -13.29
N PHE A 253 -6.34 -15.28 -12.97
CA PHE A 253 -5.19 -14.76 -12.21
C PHE A 253 -4.59 -13.51 -12.82
N ASP A 254 -4.38 -13.49 -14.15
CA ASP A 254 -3.81 -12.34 -14.88
C ASP A 254 -4.70 -11.09 -14.75
N LYS A 255 -6.02 -11.27 -14.82
CA LYS A 255 -6.97 -10.18 -14.63
C LYS A 255 -6.94 -9.65 -13.20
N ALA A 256 -6.90 -10.53 -12.20
CA ALA A 256 -6.80 -10.16 -10.79
C ALA A 256 -5.49 -9.41 -10.51
N HIS A 257 -4.36 -9.90 -11.05
CA HIS A 257 -3.06 -9.25 -10.93
C HIS A 257 -3.05 -7.85 -11.59
N LYS A 258 -3.64 -7.70 -12.77
CA LYS A 258 -3.79 -6.40 -13.45
C LYS A 258 -4.59 -5.41 -12.60
N ILE A 259 -5.75 -5.82 -12.08
CA ILE A 259 -6.59 -4.97 -11.22
C ILE A 259 -5.82 -4.56 -9.97
N SER A 260 -5.11 -5.49 -9.29
CA SER A 260 -4.31 -5.16 -8.11
C SER A 260 -3.21 -4.14 -8.41
N SER A 261 -2.54 -4.26 -9.55
CA SER A 261 -1.53 -3.29 -10.03
C SER A 261 -2.13 -1.91 -10.33
N ASP A 262 -3.34 -1.87 -10.88
CA ASP A 262 -4.04 -0.61 -11.14
C ASP A 262 -4.46 0.07 -9.83
N VAL A 263 -4.94 -0.68 -8.83
CA VAL A 263 -5.24 -0.16 -7.48
C VAL A 263 -3.99 0.42 -6.83
N GLU A 264 -2.87 -0.32 -6.85
CA GLU A 264 -1.59 0.14 -6.32
C GLU A 264 -1.16 1.47 -6.96
N LYS A 265 -1.19 1.54 -8.29
CA LYS A 265 -0.84 2.73 -9.07
C LYS A 265 -1.75 3.91 -8.74
N ASN A 266 -3.06 3.68 -8.64
CA ASN A 266 -4.03 4.72 -8.31
C ASN A 266 -3.82 5.29 -6.90
N ILE A 267 -3.48 4.44 -5.92
CA ILE A 267 -3.16 4.89 -4.55
C ILE A 267 -1.85 5.69 -4.56
N LYS A 268 -0.77 5.19 -5.18
CA LYS A 268 0.53 5.88 -5.27
C LYS A 268 0.44 7.24 -5.96
N ASN A 269 -0.40 7.37 -6.98
CA ASN A 269 -0.61 8.64 -7.69
C ASN A 269 -1.32 9.69 -6.83
N LYS A 270 -2.21 9.28 -5.91
CA LYS A 270 -3.03 10.19 -5.08
C LYS A 270 -2.49 10.39 -3.68
N ILE A 271 -1.53 9.56 -3.24
CA ILE A 271 -0.90 9.63 -1.93
C ILE A 271 0.62 9.62 -2.12
N SER A 272 1.23 10.78 -1.87
CA SER A 272 2.68 10.92 -2.00
C SER A 272 3.41 10.02 -1.01
N ASN A 273 4.52 9.40 -1.44
CA ASN A 273 5.37 8.52 -0.65
C ASN A 273 4.62 7.32 -0.04
N ALA A 274 3.63 6.75 -0.77
CA ALA A 274 2.97 5.53 -0.37
C ALA A 274 3.73 4.28 -0.86
N SER A 275 3.99 3.33 0.04
CA SER A 275 4.36 1.95 -0.25
C SER A 275 3.11 1.10 -0.06
N VAL A 276 2.62 0.47 -1.11
CA VAL A 276 1.31 -0.18 -1.12
C VAL A 276 1.47 -1.65 -1.48
N THR A 277 0.89 -2.53 -0.66
CA THR A 277 0.71 -3.95 -0.93
C THR A 277 -0.77 -4.22 -1.14
N ILE A 278 -1.10 -4.92 -2.22
CA ILE A 278 -2.48 -5.31 -2.49
C ILE A 278 -2.60 -6.82 -2.35
N HIS A 279 -3.47 -7.24 -1.45
CA HIS A 279 -3.95 -8.61 -1.34
C HIS A 279 -5.34 -8.68 -2.00
N PHE A 280 -5.59 -9.66 -2.85
CA PHE A 280 -6.90 -9.83 -3.45
C PHE A 280 -7.54 -11.16 -3.04
N GLU A 281 -8.85 -11.12 -2.79
CA GLU A 281 -9.66 -12.24 -2.37
C GLU A 281 -10.82 -12.46 -3.35
N PRO A 282 -11.18 -13.72 -3.65
CA PRO A 282 -12.32 -14.00 -4.51
C PRO A 282 -13.65 -13.72 -3.78
N ASN A 283 -14.52 -12.97 -4.43
CA ASN A 283 -15.89 -12.74 -3.98
C ASN A 283 -16.87 -13.52 -4.86
N TRP A 284 -17.50 -14.53 -4.28
CA TRP A 284 -18.44 -15.41 -4.97
C TRP A 284 -19.89 -14.92 -4.91
N LYS A 285 -20.17 -13.75 -4.32
CA LYS A 285 -21.48 -13.11 -4.41
C LYS A 285 -21.72 -12.68 -5.86
N ASN A 286 -22.85 -13.04 -6.42
CA ASN A 286 -23.24 -12.74 -7.82
C ASN A 286 -22.38 -13.41 -8.90
N VAL A 287 -21.60 -14.44 -8.57
CA VAL A 287 -20.97 -15.31 -9.58
C VAL A 287 -21.97 -16.41 -9.93
N PRO A 288 -22.13 -16.73 -11.23
CA PRO A 288 -23.00 -17.86 -11.64
C PRO A 288 -22.61 -19.14 -10.93
N LEU A 289 -23.62 -19.94 -10.56
CA LEU A 289 -23.39 -21.23 -9.88
C LEU A 289 -22.49 -22.17 -10.68
N ASP A 290 -22.59 -22.14 -12.01
CA ASP A 290 -21.75 -22.93 -12.91
C ASP A 290 -20.25 -22.61 -12.72
N ALA A 291 -19.89 -21.32 -12.64
CA ALA A 291 -18.51 -20.90 -12.42
C ALA A 291 -18.01 -21.26 -11.01
N LYS A 292 -18.89 -21.18 -10.00
CA LYS A 292 -18.55 -21.58 -8.62
C LYS A 292 -18.32 -23.10 -8.54
N ILE A 293 -19.18 -23.90 -9.17
CA ILE A 293 -19.03 -25.36 -9.23
C ILE A 293 -17.76 -25.74 -9.97
N LEU A 294 -17.48 -25.08 -11.11
CA LEU A 294 -16.28 -25.32 -11.91
C LEU A 294 -15.01 -25.14 -11.08
N ASP A 295 -14.91 -24.06 -10.30
CA ASP A 295 -13.75 -23.77 -9.45
C ASP A 295 -13.62 -24.79 -8.31
N LEU A 296 -14.72 -25.13 -7.66
CA LEU A 296 -14.74 -26.11 -6.57
C LEU A 296 -14.25 -27.49 -7.03
N VAL A 297 -14.72 -27.93 -8.21
CA VAL A 297 -14.47 -29.29 -8.72
C VAL A 297 -13.06 -29.44 -9.27
N LYS A 298 -12.49 -28.41 -9.88
CA LYS A 298 -11.08 -28.42 -10.34
C LYS A 298 -10.08 -28.77 -9.24
N ASN A 299 -10.40 -28.44 -8.00
CA ASN A 299 -9.54 -28.64 -6.84
C ASN A 299 -9.82 -29.95 -6.08
N VAL A 300 -10.60 -30.87 -6.65
CA VAL A 300 -10.84 -32.20 -6.07
C VAL A 300 -9.75 -33.17 -6.50
N ASP A 301 -9.19 -33.90 -5.53
CA ASP A 301 -8.14 -34.88 -5.81
C ASP A 301 -8.60 -35.98 -6.76
N GLY A 302 -7.81 -36.22 -7.81
CA GLY A 302 -8.10 -37.16 -8.89
C GLY A 302 -8.83 -36.55 -10.09
N VAL A 303 -9.30 -35.30 -10.01
CA VAL A 303 -9.86 -34.57 -11.14
C VAL A 303 -8.73 -33.99 -11.98
N LYS A 304 -8.72 -34.28 -13.28
CA LYS A 304 -7.76 -33.76 -14.27
C LYS A 304 -8.29 -32.59 -15.06
N GLY A 305 -9.62 -32.45 -15.15
CA GLY A 305 -10.30 -31.36 -15.84
C GLY A 305 -11.80 -31.38 -15.59
N VAL A 306 -12.45 -30.24 -15.81
CA VAL A 306 -13.90 -30.08 -15.69
C VAL A 306 -14.40 -29.19 -16.83
N HIS A 307 -15.47 -29.59 -17.47
CA HIS A 307 -16.13 -28.78 -18.52
C HIS A 307 -17.63 -29.04 -18.55
N ASN A 308 -18.35 -28.33 -19.42
CA ASN A 308 -19.80 -28.44 -19.59
C ASN A 308 -20.61 -28.38 -18.28
N VAL A 309 -20.15 -27.50 -17.36
CA VAL A 309 -20.89 -27.24 -16.12
C VAL A 309 -22.13 -26.43 -16.45
N SER A 310 -23.29 -26.96 -16.12
CA SER A 310 -24.58 -26.28 -16.30
C SER A 310 -25.47 -26.46 -15.07
N THR A 311 -26.20 -25.41 -14.71
CA THR A 311 -27.18 -25.44 -13.64
C THR A 311 -28.56 -25.12 -14.18
N HIS A 312 -29.57 -25.84 -13.74
CA HIS A 312 -30.96 -25.58 -14.09
C HIS A 312 -31.89 -25.68 -12.88
N LYS A 313 -32.92 -24.86 -12.87
CA LYS A 313 -33.86 -24.78 -11.77
C LYS A 313 -35.20 -25.38 -12.20
N THR A 314 -35.65 -26.39 -11.48
CA THR A 314 -36.93 -27.08 -11.73
C THR A 314 -37.69 -27.25 -10.41
N ARG A 315 -38.97 -26.84 -10.38
CA ARG A 315 -39.85 -26.93 -9.20
C ARG A 315 -39.26 -26.35 -7.91
N GLY A 316 -38.48 -25.25 -8.02
CA GLY A 316 -37.87 -24.58 -6.87
C GLY A 316 -36.53 -25.17 -6.42
N LYS A 317 -36.09 -26.29 -6.98
CA LYS A 317 -34.82 -26.98 -6.70
C LYS A 317 -33.82 -26.73 -7.82
N THR A 318 -32.55 -26.59 -7.50
CA THR A 318 -31.46 -26.37 -8.47
C THR A 318 -30.68 -27.69 -8.64
N PHE A 319 -30.44 -28.05 -9.88
CA PHE A 319 -29.68 -29.25 -10.28
C PHE A 319 -28.45 -28.80 -11.07
N SER A 320 -27.39 -29.58 -11.00
CA SER A 320 -26.18 -29.33 -11.80
C SER A 320 -25.82 -30.57 -12.62
N ASN A 321 -25.38 -30.35 -13.85
CA ASN A 321 -24.74 -31.37 -14.69
C ASN A 321 -23.34 -30.91 -15.01
N LEU A 322 -22.37 -31.82 -14.95
CA LEU A 322 -20.97 -31.48 -15.24
C LEU A 322 -20.21 -32.69 -15.77
N HIS A 323 -19.22 -32.45 -16.61
CA HIS A 323 -18.30 -33.46 -17.11
C HIS A 323 -16.96 -33.32 -16.35
N VAL A 324 -16.49 -34.42 -15.79
CA VAL A 324 -15.27 -34.50 -15.00
C VAL A 324 -14.30 -35.45 -15.67
N MET A 325 -13.18 -34.94 -16.08
CA MET A 325 -12.10 -35.73 -16.64
C MET A 325 -11.25 -36.33 -15.52
N VAL A 326 -11.02 -37.63 -15.63
CA VAL A 326 -10.20 -38.40 -14.69
C VAL A 326 -9.10 -39.14 -15.46
N ASP A 327 -8.09 -39.66 -14.73
CA ASP A 327 -7.02 -40.40 -15.37
C ASP A 327 -7.58 -41.59 -16.15
N ARG A 328 -7.13 -41.76 -17.37
CA ARG A 328 -7.61 -42.72 -18.36
C ARG A 328 -7.42 -44.18 -17.94
N GLU A 329 -6.39 -44.44 -17.10
CA GLU A 329 -6.02 -45.81 -16.71
C GLU A 329 -6.66 -46.29 -15.40
N ILE A 330 -7.42 -45.42 -14.72
CA ILE A 330 -8.08 -45.83 -13.47
C ILE A 330 -9.25 -46.76 -13.73
N ASN A 331 -9.48 -47.68 -12.81
CA ASN A 331 -10.63 -48.57 -12.88
C ASN A 331 -11.94 -47.86 -12.49
N LEU A 332 -13.07 -48.43 -12.86
CA LEU A 332 -14.41 -47.87 -12.63
C LEU A 332 -14.67 -47.58 -11.14
N LEU A 333 -14.21 -48.40 -10.22
CA LEU A 333 -14.39 -48.18 -8.77
C LEU A 333 -13.68 -46.94 -8.29
N SER A 334 -12.45 -46.73 -8.77
CA SER A 334 -11.64 -45.52 -8.44
C SER A 334 -12.25 -44.26 -9.05
N ALA A 335 -12.72 -44.34 -10.28
CA ALA A 335 -13.41 -43.24 -10.95
C ALA A 335 -14.73 -42.88 -10.21
N HIS A 336 -15.50 -43.88 -9.77
CA HIS A 336 -16.71 -43.67 -8.98
C HIS A 336 -16.42 -42.97 -7.64
N LYS A 337 -15.37 -43.34 -6.94
CA LYS A 337 -14.94 -42.63 -5.71
C LYS A 337 -14.56 -41.17 -5.95
N ILE A 338 -14.07 -40.83 -7.15
CA ILE A 338 -13.80 -39.44 -7.50
C ILE A 338 -15.14 -38.71 -7.68
N SER A 339 -16.12 -39.30 -8.39
CA SER A 339 -17.43 -38.66 -8.55
C SER A 339 -18.16 -38.45 -7.22
N GLU A 340 -18.08 -39.40 -6.28
CA GLU A 340 -18.65 -39.23 -4.93
C GLU A 340 -17.96 -38.06 -4.16
N ARG A 341 -16.63 -37.90 -4.29
CA ARG A 341 -15.94 -36.77 -3.70
C ARG A 341 -16.36 -35.43 -4.31
N VAL A 342 -16.52 -35.40 -5.63
CA VAL A 342 -17.01 -34.23 -6.35
C VAL A 342 -18.41 -33.85 -5.90
N GLU A 343 -19.33 -34.82 -5.85
CA GLU A 343 -20.71 -34.60 -5.42
C GLU A 343 -20.77 -34.07 -3.99
N ARG A 344 -20.06 -34.70 -3.06
CA ARG A 344 -19.97 -34.26 -1.67
C ARG A 344 -19.41 -32.84 -1.57
N LYS A 345 -18.35 -32.54 -2.32
CA LYS A 345 -17.73 -31.20 -2.32
C LYS A 345 -18.71 -30.13 -2.82
N ILE A 346 -19.53 -30.45 -3.83
CA ILE A 346 -20.57 -29.54 -4.33
C ILE A 346 -21.65 -29.34 -3.26
N GLN A 347 -22.16 -30.41 -2.65
CA GLN A 347 -23.23 -30.35 -1.64
C GLN A 347 -22.81 -29.56 -0.38
N GLU A 348 -21.56 -29.76 0.08
CA GLU A 348 -21.03 -29.06 1.25
C GLU A 348 -20.83 -27.56 1.01
N ASN A 349 -20.49 -27.12 -0.20
CA ASN A 349 -20.07 -25.74 -0.48
C ASN A 349 -21.08 -24.93 -1.30
N VAL A 350 -22.09 -25.59 -1.89
CA VAL A 350 -23.15 -24.96 -2.71
C VAL A 350 -24.51 -25.52 -2.28
N PRO A 351 -25.03 -25.09 -1.11
CA PRO A 351 -26.28 -25.63 -0.53
C PRO A 351 -27.51 -25.45 -1.45
N GLU A 352 -27.40 -24.56 -2.44
CA GLU A 352 -28.45 -24.31 -3.41
C GLU A 352 -28.63 -25.48 -4.40
N ILE A 353 -27.65 -26.38 -4.51
CA ILE A 353 -27.68 -27.54 -5.41
C ILE A 353 -28.27 -28.74 -4.66
N GLU A 354 -29.41 -29.22 -5.11
CA GLU A 354 -30.09 -30.43 -4.58
C GLU A 354 -29.38 -31.72 -4.98
N HIS A 355 -28.92 -31.78 -6.25
CA HIS A 355 -28.22 -32.93 -6.79
C HIS A 355 -27.32 -32.52 -7.95
N ALA A 356 -26.15 -33.15 -8.05
CA ALA A 356 -25.18 -32.97 -9.13
C ALA A 356 -25.02 -34.27 -9.92
N THR A 357 -25.34 -34.24 -11.21
CA THR A 357 -25.08 -35.37 -12.12
C THR A 357 -23.68 -35.20 -12.70
N ILE A 358 -22.84 -36.22 -12.50
CA ILE A 358 -21.42 -36.18 -12.89
C ILE A 358 -21.17 -37.18 -14.00
N HIS A 359 -20.79 -36.70 -15.18
CA HIS A 359 -20.28 -37.50 -16.27
C HIS A 359 -18.78 -37.66 -16.14
N LEU A 360 -18.31 -38.91 -16.06
CA LEU A 360 -16.85 -39.20 -15.99
C LEU A 360 -16.32 -39.46 -17.40
N GLU A 361 -15.26 -38.74 -17.75
CA GLU A 361 -14.56 -38.84 -19.02
C GLU A 361 -13.07 -39.10 -18.84
N PRO A 362 -12.43 -39.86 -19.75
CA PRO A 362 -10.98 -40.03 -19.70
C PRO A 362 -10.26 -38.74 -20.07
N PHE A 363 -9.28 -38.31 -19.26
CA PHE A 363 -8.44 -37.18 -19.56
C PHE A 363 -7.47 -37.51 -20.71
N VAL A 364 -7.54 -36.74 -21.78
CA VAL A 364 -6.58 -36.79 -22.88
C VAL A 364 -5.66 -35.60 -22.82
N LYS A 365 -4.37 -35.86 -22.54
CA LYS A 365 -3.35 -34.79 -22.51
C LYS A 365 -3.08 -34.32 -23.94
N ILE A 366 -3.38 -33.06 -24.21
CA ILE A 366 -3.03 -32.42 -25.48
C ILE A 366 -1.51 -32.22 -25.50
N PRO A 367 -0.77 -32.77 -26.50
CA PRO A 367 0.67 -32.54 -26.60
C PRO A 367 0.98 -31.06 -26.85
N GLU A 368 2.03 -30.54 -26.22
CA GLU A 368 2.47 -29.13 -26.36
C GLU A 368 3.02 -28.81 -27.77
N ASN A 369 3.35 -29.83 -28.58
CA ASN A 369 3.87 -29.67 -29.93
C ASN A 369 2.81 -30.05 -30.97
N PHE A 370 2.05 -29.08 -31.43
CA PHE A 370 1.12 -29.23 -32.55
C PHE A 370 1.84 -29.08 -33.89
N ASN A 371 1.78 -30.08 -34.76
CA ASN A 371 1.88 -29.84 -36.17
C ASN A 371 0.49 -29.49 -36.72
N LEU A 372 0.27 -28.20 -36.92
CA LEU A 372 -1.01 -27.64 -37.39
C LEU A 372 -1.29 -27.90 -38.89
N GLU A 373 -0.34 -28.46 -39.63
CA GLU A 373 -0.44 -28.62 -41.08
C GLU A 373 -0.01 -30.03 -41.52
N ASP A 374 -0.99 -30.97 -41.49
CA ASP A 374 -0.86 -32.18 -42.33
C ASP A 374 -1.51 -31.93 -43.69
N LYS A 375 -0.71 -31.30 -44.58
CA LYS A 375 -1.12 -30.95 -45.96
C LYS A 375 -1.67 -32.16 -46.76
N VAL A 376 -1.19 -33.36 -46.48
CA VAL A 376 -1.64 -34.58 -47.19
C VAL A 376 -3.06 -34.95 -46.75
N THR A 377 -3.35 -34.82 -45.47
CA THR A 377 -4.72 -35.06 -44.94
C THR A 377 -5.66 -33.94 -45.39
N GLU A 378 -5.22 -32.71 -45.40
CA GLU A 378 -6.01 -31.55 -45.87
C GLU A 378 -6.41 -31.70 -47.33
N GLU A 379 -5.47 -32.08 -48.22
CA GLU A 379 -5.76 -32.32 -49.63
C GLU A 379 -6.77 -33.46 -49.86
N LYS A 380 -6.64 -34.57 -49.12
CA LYS A 380 -7.62 -35.68 -49.18
C LYS A 380 -9.03 -35.23 -48.78
N ILE A 381 -9.14 -34.45 -47.72
CA ILE A 381 -10.42 -33.93 -47.25
C ILE A 381 -11.01 -32.97 -48.31
N LYS A 382 -10.21 -32.05 -48.87
CA LYS A 382 -10.68 -31.16 -49.92
C LYS A 382 -11.25 -31.92 -51.14
N ILE A 383 -10.57 -32.98 -51.60
CA ILE A 383 -11.05 -33.83 -52.70
C ILE A 383 -12.41 -34.48 -52.36
N ILE A 384 -12.64 -34.85 -51.10
CA ILE A 384 -13.93 -35.43 -50.70
C ILE A 384 -15.01 -34.34 -50.71
N LEU A 385 -14.72 -33.17 -50.11
CA LEU A 385 -15.68 -32.07 -49.98
C LEU A 385 -16.06 -31.47 -51.37
N GLU A 386 -15.16 -31.44 -52.35
CA GLU A 386 -15.42 -30.96 -53.68
C GLU A 386 -16.42 -31.81 -54.48
N LYS A 387 -16.72 -33.04 -54.02
CA LYS A 387 -17.75 -33.89 -54.63
C LYS A 387 -19.17 -33.45 -54.31
N TYR A 388 -19.36 -32.56 -53.32
CA TYR A 388 -20.65 -32.07 -52.89
C TYR A 388 -20.95 -30.68 -53.42
N PRO A 389 -21.83 -30.55 -54.41
CA PRO A 389 -22.12 -29.26 -55.05
C PRO A 389 -22.84 -28.27 -54.15
N GLU A 390 -23.41 -28.76 -53.05
CA GLU A 390 -24.09 -27.97 -51.99
C GLU A 390 -23.07 -27.15 -51.17
N ILE A 391 -21.81 -27.57 -51.11
CA ILE A 391 -20.70 -26.81 -50.47
C ILE A 391 -20.23 -25.74 -51.43
N LYS A 392 -20.46 -24.48 -51.08
CA LYS A 392 -20.05 -23.33 -51.89
C LYS A 392 -18.62 -22.86 -51.61
N LYS A 393 -18.17 -23.07 -50.40
CA LYS A 393 -16.84 -22.72 -49.99
C LYS A 393 -16.33 -23.65 -48.89
N ILE A 394 -15.11 -24.14 -49.04
CA ILE A 394 -14.38 -24.86 -48.03
C ILE A 394 -13.57 -23.81 -47.24
N GLY A 395 -13.81 -23.70 -45.96
CA GLY A 395 -13.10 -22.79 -45.06
C GLY A 395 -11.81 -23.41 -44.52
N ARG A 396 -11.57 -23.28 -43.20
CA ARG A 396 -10.40 -23.85 -42.54
C ARG A 396 -10.58 -25.36 -42.34
N ILE A 397 -9.51 -26.10 -42.54
CA ILE A 397 -9.40 -27.51 -42.16
C ILE A 397 -8.27 -27.58 -41.13
N ILE A 398 -8.63 -27.96 -39.90
CA ILE A 398 -7.67 -28.07 -38.79
C ILE A 398 -7.57 -29.56 -38.45
N SER A 399 -6.39 -30.14 -38.59
CA SER A 399 -6.10 -31.50 -38.20
C SER A 399 -5.21 -31.56 -36.99
N LEU A 400 -5.65 -32.21 -35.93
CA LEU A 400 -4.94 -32.33 -34.65
C LEU A 400 -4.73 -33.80 -34.35
N ASN A 401 -3.48 -34.24 -34.25
CA ASN A 401 -3.16 -35.64 -33.94
C ASN A 401 -3.04 -35.83 -32.40
N PHE A 402 -3.90 -36.66 -31.82
CA PHE A 402 -3.91 -37.04 -30.42
C PHE A 402 -3.62 -38.53 -30.27
N GLU A 403 -2.44 -38.91 -29.86
CA GLU A 403 -2.11 -40.31 -29.47
C GLU A 403 -2.75 -41.41 -30.34
N ASN A 404 -2.70 -41.32 -31.68
CA ASN A 404 -3.33 -42.19 -32.67
C ASN A 404 -4.82 -41.88 -33.01
N ILE A 405 -5.38 -40.80 -32.53
CA ILE A 405 -6.70 -40.31 -32.98
C ILE A 405 -6.48 -38.97 -33.65
N LEU A 406 -6.87 -38.84 -34.91
CA LEU A 406 -6.80 -37.60 -35.66
C LEU A 406 -8.13 -36.84 -35.50
N LYS A 407 -8.13 -35.72 -34.76
CA LYS A 407 -9.28 -34.82 -34.70
C LYS A 407 -9.22 -33.86 -35.86
N ILE A 408 -10.31 -33.74 -36.62
CA ILE A 408 -10.42 -32.93 -37.81
C ILE A 408 -11.63 -32.01 -37.65
N ASP A 409 -11.38 -30.69 -37.60
CA ASP A 409 -12.44 -29.68 -37.58
C ASP A 409 -12.44 -28.96 -38.93
N ILE A 410 -13.61 -28.89 -39.58
CA ILE A 410 -13.76 -28.38 -40.96
C ILE A 410 -14.84 -27.30 -40.97
N ASP A 411 -14.54 -26.14 -41.48
CA ASP A 411 -15.50 -25.06 -41.75
C ASP A 411 -15.99 -25.18 -43.20
N CYS A 412 -17.31 -25.35 -43.43
CA CYS A 412 -17.93 -25.45 -44.75
C CYS A 412 -19.08 -24.45 -44.91
N SER A 413 -19.09 -23.69 -45.99
CA SER A 413 -20.21 -22.80 -46.31
C SER A 413 -21.18 -23.48 -47.27
N PHE A 414 -22.45 -23.49 -46.92
CA PHE A 414 -23.58 -24.09 -47.68
C PHE A 414 -24.50 -23.00 -48.22
N GLU A 415 -25.34 -23.36 -49.18
CA GLU A 415 -26.39 -22.47 -49.71
C GLU A 415 -27.35 -22.05 -48.58
N LYS A 416 -27.70 -20.76 -48.52
CA LYS A 416 -28.53 -20.17 -47.45
C LYS A 416 -29.96 -20.73 -47.42
N GLU A 417 -30.45 -21.19 -48.56
CA GLU A 417 -31.82 -21.71 -48.70
C GLU A 417 -31.96 -23.20 -48.30
N LEU A 418 -30.86 -23.88 -47.98
CA LEU A 418 -30.93 -25.25 -47.52
C LEU A 418 -31.51 -25.30 -46.09
N SER A 419 -32.42 -26.30 -45.89
CA SER A 419 -32.94 -26.53 -44.54
C SER A 419 -31.85 -27.06 -43.62
N ILE A 420 -31.97 -26.80 -42.32
CA ILE A 420 -31.02 -27.27 -41.32
C ILE A 420 -30.97 -28.80 -41.28
N GLU A 421 -32.12 -29.50 -41.54
CA GLU A 421 -32.20 -30.95 -41.64
C GLU A 421 -31.31 -31.47 -42.78
N LYS A 422 -31.44 -30.87 -43.96
CA LYS A 422 -30.63 -31.26 -45.13
C LYS A 422 -29.15 -31.00 -44.94
N VAL A 423 -28.79 -29.88 -44.30
CA VAL A 423 -27.37 -29.57 -43.98
C VAL A 423 -26.84 -30.59 -42.96
N HIS A 424 -27.62 -30.97 -41.95
CA HIS A 424 -27.26 -32.00 -40.97
C HIS A 424 -27.04 -33.36 -41.61
N ASP A 425 -27.92 -33.79 -42.52
CA ASP A 425 -27.77 -35.05 -43.24
C ASP A 425 -26.53 -35.08 -44.11
N LEU A 426 -26.26 -33.99 -44.85
CA LEU A 426 -25.06 -33.84 -45.70
C LEU A 426 -23.77 -33.84 -44.81
N THR A 427 -23.73 -33.10 -43.75
CA THR A 427 -22.56 -33.08 -42.86
C THR A 427 -22.31 -34.45 -42.22
N SER A 428 -23.36 -35.15 -41.83
CA SER A 428 -23.26 -36.50 -41.24
C SER A 428 -22.77 -37.54 -42.28
N GLU A 429 -23.24 -37.44 -43.51
CA GLU A 429 -22.75 -38.29 -44.64
C GLU A 429 -21.28 -38.04 -44.92
N ILE A 430 -20.87 -36.77 -45.03
CA ILE A 430 -19.49 -36.34 -45.29
C ILE A 430 -18.58 -36.79 -44.12
N GLU A 431 -18.97 -36.61 -42.88
CA GLU A 431 -18.22 -37.08 -41.73
C GLU A 431 -18.01 -38.61 -41.77
N HIS A 432 -19.04 -39.37 -42.16
CA HIS A 432 -18.93 -40.81 -42.29
C HIS A 432 -17.96 -41.24 -43.41
N ILE A 433 -17.95 -40.56 -44.55
CA ILE A 433 -17.05 -40.84 -45.66
C ILE A 433 -15.61 -40.48 -45.28
N ILE A 434 -15.37 -39.31 -44.68
CA ILE A 434 -14.03 -38.92 -44.26
C ILE A 434 -13.51 -39.90 -43.20
N ARG A 435 -14.35 -40.35 -42.24
CA ARG A 435 -14.01 -41.33 -41.19
C ARG A 435 -13.66 -42.70 -41.78
N ALA A 436 -14.31 -43.11 -42.85
CA ALA A 436 -14.01 -44.37 -43.55
C ALA A 436 -12.62 -44.31 -44.26
N GLU A 437 -12.29 -43.16 -44.83
CA GLU A 437 -11.02 -42.95 -45.56
C GLU A 437 -9.83 -42.69 -44.62
N ILE A 438 -10.08 -41.95 -43.51
CA ILE A 438 -9.09 -41.62 -42.51
C ILE A 438 -9.41 -42.38 -41.21
N LYS A 439 -8.82 -43.58 -41.06
CA LYS A 439 -9.01 -44.42 -39.88
C LYS A 439 -8.54 -43.73 -38.60
N ASN A 440 -9.20 -44.01 -37.47
CA ASN A 440 -8.95 -43.42 -36.17
C ASN A 440 -9.09 -41.91 -36.16
N SER A 441 -10.07 -41.36 -36.89
CA SER A 441 -10.36 -39.93 -36.89
C SER A 441 -11.70 -39.60 -36.22
N VAL A 442 -11.76 -38.44 -35.56
CA VAL A 442 -12.96 -37.77 -35.09
C VAL A 442 -13.13 -36.50 -35.90
N ILE A 443 -14.24 -36.39 -36.60
CA ILE A 443 -14.51 -35.33 -37.56
C ILE A 443 -15.64 -34.48 -37.04
N SER A 444 -15.50 -33.18 -37.16
CA SER A 444 -16.54 -32.20 -36.87
C SER A 444 -16.61 -31.20 -38.03
N ILE A 445 -17.79 -31.07 -38.62
CA ILE A 445 -18.04 -30.11 -39.72
C ILE A 445 -18.88 -28.97 -39.15
N HIS A 446 -18.34 -27.73 -39.26
CA HIS A 446 -19.06 -26.53 -38.87
C HIS A 446 -19.71 -25.89 -40.10
N PRO A 447 -21.05 -25.98 -40.26
CA PRO A 447 -21.75 -25.39 -41.38
C PRO A 447 -21.93 -23.88 -41.22
N GLU A 448 -21.58 -23.12 -42.23
CA GLU A 448 -21.79 -21.69 -42.31
C GLU A 448 -22.69 -21.33 -43.51
N PRO A 449 -23.56 -20.31 -43.39
CA PRO A 449 -24.28 -19.81 -44.56
C PRO A 449 -23.34 -19.05 -45.52
N ASN A 450 -23.39 -19.37 -46.84
CA ASN A 450 -22.56 -18.68 -47.81
C ASN A 450 -23.05 -17.26 -48.11
#